data_41d28b570269e78bf01212a2722357a4
#
_entry.id   41d28b570269e78bf01212a2722357a4
#
_cell.length_a   1.000
_cell.length_b   1.000
_cell.length_c   1.000
_cell.angle_alpha   90.00
_cell.angle_beta   90.00
_cell.angle_gamma   90.00
#
_symmetry.space_group_name_H-M   'P 1'
#
loop_
_entity.id
_entity.type
_entity.pdbx_description
1 polymer ?
#
loop_
_entity_poly.entity_id
_entity_poly.type
_entity_poly.pdbx_seq_one_letter_code
_entity_poly.pdbx_strand_id
1 'polypeptide(L)'
;MRIATWNVNSVRQRIDPLLTWLKDCSPDIVCLQEIKCVDEAFPRLEIEALGYNVVTHGQKTFNGVALLSKLPFDETKSGLAGDDEDAHARFLEGVVTLKQGVLRVACLYLPNGNPPETEKYPYKLKWMSRLLEYSRQRLKAEEPLVLAGDFNVIPAAADVHNPAAWVNDALFRTETRESFQSLLGLGLTDALRAVTDAPGQYTFWDYQAGAWQKNWGLRIDHLLLSPQAGDRLIDAGIDSYVRGWEKPSDHVPVWVDLDLETA
;
A
#
# COMPACT_ATOMS: atom_id res chain seq x y z
N MET A 1 -10.91 14.07 2.14
CA MET A 1 -11.02 12.65 1.70
C MET A 1 -9.90 11.85 2.35
N ARG A 2 -10.23 10.72 3.02
CA ARG A 2 -9.22 9.82 3.60
C ARG A 2 -8.98 8.62 2.71
N ILE A 3 -7.71 8.38 2.36
CA ILE A 3 -7.25 7.22 1.59
C ILE A 3 -6.30 6.42 2.47
N ALA A 4 -6.48 5.10 2.53
CA ALA A 4 -5.66 4.25 3.38
C ALA A 4 -5.14 3.02 2.64
N THR A 5 -4.08 2.43 3.17
CA THR A 5 -3.55 1.14 2.74
C THR A 5 -3.35 0.21 3.93
N TRP A 6 -3.61 -1.08 3.75
CA TRP A 6 -3.39 -2.08 4.77
C TRP A 6 -3.11 -3.46 4.15
N ASN A 7 -1.94 -4.01 4.38
CA ASN A 7 -1.68 -5.41 4.14
C ASN A 7 -2.38 -6.23 5.25
N VAL A 8 -3.45 -6.93 4.90
CA VAL A 8 -4.30 -7.65 5.87
C VAL A 8 -3.83 -9.07 6.15
N ASN A 9 -2.80 -9.55 5.45
CA ASN A 9 -2.26 -10.90 5.62
C ASN A 9 -3.34 -11.98 5.73
N SER A 10 -4.16 -12.13 4.69
CA SER A 10 -5.39 -12.92 4.57
C SER A 10 -6.64 -12.20 5.09
N VAL A 11 -7.41 -11.64 4.14
CA VAL A 11 -8.67 -10.92 4.45
C VAL A 11 -9.68 -11.77 5.20
N ARG A 12 -9.78 -13.08 4.88
CA ARG A 12 -10.72 -13.99 5.56
C ARG A 12 -10.36 -14.26 7.02
N GLN A 13 -9.06 -14.26 7.35
CA GLN A 13 -8.61 -14.44 8.73
C GLN A 13 -8.69 -13.15 9.55
N ARG A 14 -8.71 -12.00 8.89
CA ARG A 14 -8.71 -10.65 9.50
C ARG A 14 -9.99 -9.87 9.17
N ILE A 15 -11.07 -10.59 8.83
CA ILE A 15 -12.32 -9.90 8.48
C ILE A 15 -12.88 -9.09 9.64
N ASP A 16 -12.87 -9.62 10.86
CA ASP A 16 -13.40 -8.92 12.03
C ASP A 16 -12.59 -7.66 12.38
N PRO A 17 -11.23 -7.70 12.49
CA PRO A 17 -10.42 -6.49 12.63
C PRO A 17 -10.63 -5.49 11.48
N LEU A 18 -10.72 -5.97 10.23
CA LEU A 18 -10.94 -5.09 9.08
C LEU A 18 -12.29 -4.37 9.18
N LEU A 19 -13.38 -5.09 9.44
CA LEU A 19 -14.70 -4.49 9.56
C LEU A 19 -14.79 -3.51 10.74
N THR A 20 -14.13 -3.81 11.85
CA THR A 20 -14.04 -2.92 13.01
C THR A 20 -13.35 -1.62 12.63
N TRP A 21 -12.17 -1.71 12.03
CA TRP A 21 -11.40 -0.54 11.61
C TRP A 21 -12.14 0.29 10.55
N LEU A 22 -12.79 -0.36 9.57
CA LEU A 22 -13.59 0.34 8.55
C LEU A 22 -14.75 1.12 9.16
N LYS A 23 -15.39 0.60 10.22
CA LYS A 23 -16.47 1.30 10.94
C LYS A 23 -15.95 2.49 11.75
N ASP A 24 -14.84 2.30 12.46
CA ASP A 24 -14.31 3.29 13.40
C ASP A 24 -13.63 4.47 12.67
N CYS A 25 -12.81 4.18 11.66
CA CYS A 25 -12.04 5.17 10.92
C CYS A 25 -12.75 5.69 9.67
N SER A 26 -13.68 4.90 9.13
CA SER A 26 -14.54 5.26 8.00
C SER A 26 -13.82 5.92 6.82
N PRO A 27 -12.68 5.37 6.33
CA PRO A 27 -11.93 5.94 5.22
C PRO A 27 -12.78 5.95 3.94
N ASP A 28 -12.48 6.86 3.01
CA ASP A 28 -13.21 6.95 1.74
C ASP A 28 -12.74 5.92 0.73
N ILE A 29 -11.42 5.66 0.67
CA ILE A 29 -10.81 4.64 -0.20
C ILE A 29 -9.80 3.82 0.60
N VAL A 30 -9.79 2.49 0.40
CA VAL A 30 -8.84 1.58 1.06
C VAL A 30 -8.20 0.66 0.03
N CYS A 31 -6.89 0.56 0.10
CA CYS A 31 -6.05 -0.37 -0.66
C CYS A 31 -5.68 -1.54 0.25
N LEU A 32 -6.10 -2.76 -0.08
CA LEU A 32 -5.76 -3.96 0.67
C LEU A 32 -4.72 -4.80 -0.07
N GLN A 33 -3.75 -5.33 0.65
CA GLN A 33 -2.75 -6.25 0.11
C GLN A 33 -2.81 -7.59 0.85
N GLU A 34 -2.29 -8.62 0.22
CA GLU A 34 -2.30 -10.00 0.71
C GLU A 34 -3.69 -10.51 1.10
N ILE A 35 -4.69 -10.26 0.25
CA ILE A 35 -6.05 -10.77 0.50
C ILE A 35 -6.09 -12.31 0.51
N LYS A 36 -5.11 -12.98 -0.16
CA LYS A 36 -4.86 -14.43 -0.15
C LYS A 36 -6.09 -15.29 -0.46
N CYS A 37 -6.96 -14.80 -1.32
CA CYS A 37 -8.13 -15.51 -1.83
C CYS A 37 -8.39 -15.15 -3.30
N VAL A 38 -9.10 -16.02 -4.00
CA VAL A 38 -9.66 -15.71 -5.33
C VAL A 38 -10.84 -14.75 -5.17
N ASP A 39 -11.24 -14.10 -6.25
CA ASP A 39 -12.26 -13.03 -6.22
C ASP A 39 -13.60 -13.51 -5.65
N GLU A 40 -14.01 -14.75 -5.98
CA GLU A 40 -15.25 -15.36 -5.50
C GLU A 40 -15.25 -15.67 -4.00
N ALA A 41 -14.07 -15.80 -3.40
CA ALA A 41 -13.90 -16.10 -1.96
C ALA A 41 -13.64 -14.85 -1.11
N PHE A 42 -13.62 -13.68 -1.72
CA PHE A 42 -13.48 -12.41 -1.00
C PHE A 42 -14.76 -12.10 -0.20
N PRO A 43 -14.69 -11.67 1.07
CA PRO A 43 -15.86 -11.37 1.92
C PRO A 43 -16.51 -10.05 1.51
N ARG A 44 -17.05 -10.04 0.29
CA ARG A 44 -17.60 -8.85 -0.37
C ARG A 44 -18.84 -8.30 0.35
N LEU A 45 -19.76 -9.18 0.72
CA LEU A 45 -21.06 -8.77 1.28
C LEU A 45 -20.92 -8.01 2.60
N GLU A 46 -20.01 -8.44 3.46
CA GLU A 46 -19.76 -7.81 4.76
C GLU A 46 -19.18 -6.40 4.61
N ILE A 47 -18.34 -6.19 3.59
CA ILE A 47 -17.71 -4.91 3.31
C ILE A 47 -18.66 -3.98 2.56
N GLU A 48 -19.42 -4.50 1.59
CA GLU A 48 -20.45 -3.74 0.87
C GLU A 48 -21.58 -3.27 1.82
N ALA A 49 -21.90 -4.07 2.84
CA ALA A 49 -22.86 -3.66 3.89
C ALA A 49 -22.42 -2.42 4.68
N LEU A 50 -21.13 -2.04 4.61
CA LEU A 50 -20.60 -0.79 5.19
C LEU A 50 -20.60 0.38 4.18
N GLY A 51 -21.17 0.19 2.99
CA GLY A 51 -21.29 1.22 1.96
C GLY A 51 -20.10 1.31 1.01
N TYR A 52 -19.22 0.30 0.97
CA TYR A 52 -18.09 0.29 0.04
C TYR A 52 -18.40 -0.44 -1.26
N ASN A 53 -18.00 0.15 -2.38
CA ASN A 53 -17.81 -0.55 -3.65
C ASN A 53 -16.51 -1.34 -3.57
N VAL A 54 -16.51 -2.59 -4.02
CA VAL A 54 -15.37 -3.50 -3.90
C VAL A 54 -14.90 -3.96 -5.26
N VAL A 55 -13.59 -3.80 -5.54
CA VAL A 55 -12.93 -4.39 -6.71
C VAL A 55 -11.75 -5.21 -6.23
N THR A 56 -11.60 -6.41 -6.77
CA THR A 56 -10.55 -7.35 -6.36
C THR A 56 -9.74 -7.82 -7.56
N HIS A 57 -8.48 -8.10 -7.31
CA HIS A 57 -7.61 -8.88 -8.17
C HIS A 57 -6.98 -9.96 -7.28
N GLY A 58 -7.70 -11.08 -7.18
CA GLY A 58 -7.42 -12.15 -6.24
C GLY A 58 -6.45 -13.18 -6.77
N GLN A 59 -5.78 -13.86 -5.85
CA GLN A 59 -4.93 -15.01 -6.13
C GLN A 59 -5.05 -16.01 -4.97
N LYS A 60 -5.16 -17.30 -5.31
CA LYS A 60 -5.27 -18.37 -4.31
C LYS A 60 -4.00 -18.45 -3.48
N THR A 61 -4.14 -18.47 -2.16
CA THR A 61 -3.08 -18.73 -1.16
C THR A 61 -2.08 -17.60 -0.95
N PHE A 62 -1.67 -16.90 -2.01
CA PHE A 62 -0.66 -15.85 -1.98
C PHE A 62 -1.18 -14.57 -2.63
N ASN A 63 -0.49 -13.45 -2.40
CA ASN A 63 -0.76 -12.18 -3.08
C ASN A 63 -2.24 -11.74 -2.96
N GLY A 64 -2.74 -11.12 -4.00
CA GLY A 64 -4.08 -10.56 -4.09
C GLY A 64 -4.16 -9.17 -3.51
N VAL A 65 -4.78 -8.27 -4.27
CA VAL A 65 -5.02 -6.88 -3.90
C VAL A 65 -6.49 -6.54 -4.08
N ALA A 66 -6.98 -5.57 -3.30
CA ALA A 66 -8.35 -5.08 -3.41
C ALA A 66 -8.41 -3.57 -3.22
N LEU A 67 -9.39 -2.95 -3.88
CA LEU A 67 -9.80 -1.57 -3.68
C LEU A 67 -11.20 -1.54 -3.10
N LEU A 68 -11.37 -0.81 -2.01
CA LEU A 68 -12.65 -0.49 -1.40
C LEU A 68 -12.87 1.02 -1.55
N SER A 69 -14.05 1.45 -1.97
CA SER A 69 -14.36 2.88 -2.11
C SER A 69 -15.81 3.17 -1.79
N LYS A 70 -16.06 4.24 -1.03
CA LYS A 70 -17.42 4.78 -0.84
C LYS A 70 -17.97 5.41 -2.12
N LEU A 71 -17.10 5.80 -3.05
CA LEU A 71 -17.46 6.28 -4.36
C LEU A 71 -17.47 5.13 -5.38
N PRO A 72 -18.31 5.16 -6.41
CA PRO A 72 -18.20 4.21 -7.50
C PRO A 72 -16.86 4.38 -8.24
N PHE A 73 -16.32 3.28 -8.75
CA PHE A 73 -15.16 3.34 -9.65
C PHE A 73 -15.66 3.54 -11.09
N ASP A 74 -15.14 4.56 -11.77
CA ASP A 74 -15.42 4.83 -13.18
C ASP A 74 -14.61 3.91 -14.09
N GLU A 75 -13.36 3.63 -13.68
CA GLU A 75 -12.45 2.73 -14.38
C GLU A 75 -11.68 1.89 -13.37
N THR A 76 -11.39 0.65 -13.74
CA THR A 76 -10.48 -0.22 -12.98
C THR A 76 -9.57 -0.98 -13.92
N LYS A 77 -8.33 -1.22 -13.48
CA LYS A 77 -7.34 -1.98 -14.24
C LYS A 77 -6.51 -2.85 -13.31
N SER A 78 -6.48 -4.15 -13.57
CA SER A 78 -5.62 -5.11 -12.88
C SER A 78 -4.32 -5.36 -13.64
N GLY A 79 -3.26 -5.68 -12.89
CA GLY A 79 -1.93 -5.98 -13.42
C GLY A 79 -1.10 -4.75 -13.76
N LEU A 80 0.17 -4.80 -13.42
CA LEU A 80 1.14 -3.76 -13.77
C LEU A 80 1.68 -4.00 -15.18
N ALA A 81 1.56 -3.00 -16.05
CA ALA A 81 2.03 -3.09 -17.43
C ALA A 81 3.55 -3.37 -17.55
N GLY A 82 3.98 -3.87 -18.71
CA GLY A 82 5.39 -4.09 -19.04
C GLY A 82 5.91 -5.50 -18.81
N ASP A 83 5.04 -6.46 -18.47
CA ASP A 83 5.32 -7.88 -18.46
C ASP A 83 4.00 -8.67 -18.50
N ASP A 84 3.63 -9.13 -19.68
CA ASP A 84 2.35 -9.84 -19.88
C ASP A 84 2.38 -11.28 -19.34
N GLU A 85 3.56 -11.80 -19.02
CA GLU A 85 3.74 -13.12 -18.39
C GLU A 85 3.63 -13.06 -16.87
N ASP A 86 3.66 -11.88 -16.26
CA ASP A 86 3.52 -11.70 -14.81
C ASP A 86 2.06 -11.83 -14.38
N ALA A 87 1.66 -13.06 -14.08
CA ALA A 87 0.31 -13.40 -13.63
C ALA A 87 0.04 -13.14 -12.14
N HIS A 88 0.99 -12.53 -11.40
CA HIS A 88 0.81 -12.31 -9.97
C HIS A 88 -0.16 -11.14 -9.70
N ALA A 89 -1.13 -11.39 -8.83
CA ALA A 89 -2.13 -10.42 -8.41
C ALA A 89 -1.53 -9.42 -7.39
N ARG A 90 -0.79 -8.43 -7.88
CA ARG A 90 -0.02 -7.47 -7.08
C ARG A 90 -0.34 -6.00 -7.36
N PHE A 91 -1.19 -5.72 -8.33
CA PHE A 91 -1.49 -4.36 -8.75
C PHE A 91 -2.94 -4.21 -9.19
N LEU A 92 -3.61 -3.17 -8.69
CA LEU A 92 -4.98 -2.83 -9.06
C LEU A 92 -5.14 -1.30 -9.04
N GLU A 93 -5.50 -0.72 -10.17
CA GLU A 93 -5.77 0.71 -10.33
C GLU A 93 -7.28 0.95 -10.34
N GLY A 94 -7.72 2.01 -9.67
CA GLY A 94 -9.09 2.51 -9.72
C GLY A 94 -9.11 4.01 -9.94
N VAL A 95 -10.14 4.49 -10.64
CA VAL A 95 -10.40 5.92 -10.87
C VAL A 95 -11.78 6.25 -10.31
N VAL A 96 -11.88 7.36 -9.58
CA VAL A 96 -13.14 7.89 -9.07
C VAL A 96 -13.31 9.34 -9.49
N THR A 97 -14.55 9.73 -9.83
CA THR A 97 -14.90 11.12 -10.15
C THR A 97 -14.99 11.96 -8.88
N LEU A 98 -14.39 13.16 -8.95
CA LEU A 98 -14.46 14.21 -7.94
C LEU A 98 -15.34 15.34 -8.42
N LYS A 99 -15.68 16.30 -7.54
CA LYS A 99 -16.33 17.56 -7.98
C LYS A 99 -15.55 18.28 -9.08
N GLN A 100 -14.22 18.20 -9.02
CA GLN A 100 -13.32 18.76 -10.03
C GLN A 100 -12.30 17.70 -10.43
N GLY A 101 -12.45 17.13 -11.63
CA GLY A 101 -11.56 16.11 -12.18
C GLY A 101 -11.76 14.73 -11.59
N VAL A 102 -10.70 13.96 -11.54
CA VAL A 102 -10.68 12.57 -11.09
C VAL A 102 -9.56 12.35 -10.07
N LEU A 103 -9.70 11.31 -9.26
CA LEU A 103 -8.63 10.76 -8.43
C LEU A 103 -8.30 9.36 -8.94
N ARG A 104 -7.04 9.11 -9.19
CA ARG A 104 -6.50 7.79 -9.53
C ARG A 104 -5.80 7.21 -8.31
N VAL A 105 -6.18 6.00 -7.93
CA VAL A 105 -5.56 5.27 -6.83
C VAL A 105 -5.04 3.94 -7.34
N ALA A 106 -3.76 3.67 -7.11
CA ALA A 106 -3.11 2.41 -7.44
C ALA A 106 -2.76 1.66 -6.16
N CYS A 107 -3.46 0.54 -5.92
CA CYS A 107 -3.16 -0.41 -4.86
C CYS A 107 -2.07 -1.36 -5.33
N LEU A 108 -0.98 -1.46 -4.58
CA LEU A 108 0.14 -2.31 -4.96
C LEU A 108 0.68 -3.18 -3.80
N TYR A 109 1.15 -4.35 -4.16
CA TYR A 109 1.88 -5.29 -3.32
C TYR A 109 3.20 -5.64 -3.99
N LEU A 110 4.25 -4.85 -3.70
CA LEU A 110 5.57 -5.00 -4.31
C LEU A 110 6.23 -6.30 -3.84
N PRO A 111 6.89 -7.07 -4.74
CA PRO A 111 7.57 -8.30 -4.34
C PRO A 111 8.54 -8.10 -3.17
N ASN A 112 8.51 -9.02 -2.20
CA ASN A 112 9.42 -8.97 -1.05
C ASN A 112 10.90 -9.06 -1.47
N GLY A 113 11.23 -10.02 -2.34
CA GLY A 113 12.57 -10.17 -2.89
C GLY A 113 13.52 -11.06 -2.09
N ASN A 114 13.12 -11.54 -0.91
CA ASN A 114 13.97 -12.43 -0.11
C ASN A 114 13.77 -13.93 -0.46
N PRO A 115 14.81 -14.77 -0.36
CA PRO A 115 16.21 -14.41 -0.13
C PRO A 115 16.82 -13.71 -1.36
N PRO A 116 17.70 -12.69 -1.17
CA PRO A 116 18.20 -11.88 -2.29
C PRO A 116 19.14 -12.61 -3.25
N GLU A 117 19.65 -13.76 -2.88
CA GLU A 117 20.53 -14.61 -3.71
C GLU A 117 19.73 -15.48 -4.71
N THR A 118 18.40 -15.37 -4.71
CA THR A 118 17.50 -16.10 -5.61
C THR A 118 16.93 -15.19 -6.69
N GLU A 119 16.18 -15.78 -7.65
CA GLU A 119 15.45 -15.02 -8.69
C GLU A 119 14.39 -14.05 -8.15
N LYS A 120 14.07 -14.13 -6.86
CA LYS A 120 13.10 -13.23 -6.23
C LYS A 120 13.57 -11.78 -6.20
N TYR A 121 14.86 -11.54 -6.00
CA TYR A 121 15.39 -10.18 -5.94
C TYR A 121 15.46 -9.53 -7.32
N PRO A 122 16.01 -10.17 -8.37
CA PRO A 122 15.89 -9.67 -9.74
C PRO A 122 14.43 -9.39 -10.17
N TYR A 123 13.49 -10.29 -9.83
CA TYR A 123 12.07 -10.06 -10.07
C TYR A 123 11.56 -8.80 -9.37
N LYS A 124 11.91 -8.57 -8.10
CA LYS A 124 11.57 -7.35 -7.36
C LYS A 124 12.08 -6.10 -8.09
N LEU A 125 13.35 -6.06 -8.48
CA LEU A 125 13.93 -4.91 -9.15
C LEU A 125 13.29 -4.66 -10.53
N LYS A 126 13.00 -5.71 -11.30
CA LYS A 126 12.25 -5.61 -12.56
C LYS A 126 10.85 -5.03 -12.32
N TRP A 127 10.16 -5.48 -11.28
CA TRP A 127 8.83 -4.98 -10.91
C TRP A 127 8.89 -3.50 -10.52
N MET A 128 9.90 -3.06 -9.74
CA MET A 128 10.12 -1.66 -9.39
C MET A 128 10.39 -0.78 -10.61
N SER A 129 11.15 -1.28 -11.58
CA SER A 129 11.38 -0.58 -12.86
C SER A 129 10.08 -0.38 -13.65
N ARG A 130 9.19 -1.38 -13.67
CA ARG A 130 7.85 -1.28 -14.30
C ARG A 130 6.98 -0.27 -13.56
N LEU A 131 7.01 -0.25 -12.22
CA LEU A 131 6.29 0.73 -11.41
C LEU A 131 6.79 2.16 -11.68
N LEU A 132 8.09 2.35 -11.83
CA LEU A 132 8.68 3.64 -12.19
C LEU A 132 8.18 4.13 -13.56
N GLU A 133 8.14 3.25 -14.56
CA GLU A 133 7.62 3.60 -15.89
C GLU A 133 6.11 3.88 -15.87
N TYR A 134 5.33 3.06 -15.17
CA TYR A 134 3.91 3.33 -14.92
C TYR A 134 3.71 4.72 -14.32
N SER A 135 4.43 5.05 -13.25
CA SER A 135 4.34 6.34 -12.57
C SER A 135 4.70 7.50 -13.50
N ARG A 136 5.78 7.37 -14.27
CA ARG A 136 6.20 8.37 -15.27
C ARG A 136 5.11 8.63 -16.32
N GLN A 137 4.40 7.59 -16.76
CA GLN A 137 3.31 7.74 -17.73
C GLN A 137 2.08 8.40 -17.10
N ARG A 138 1.72 8.01 -15.88
CA ARG A 138 0.55 8.57 -15.18
C ARG A 138 0.74 10.04 -14.80
N LEU A 139 1.93 10.45 -14.40
CA LEU A 139 2.23 11.84 -14.04
C LEU A 139 2.06 12.82 -15.22
N LYS A 140 2.09 12.35 -16.48
CA LYS A 140 1.83 13.20 -17.66
C LYS A 140 0.39 13.71 -17.75
N ALA A 141 -0.55 13.04 -17.07
CA ALA A 141 -1.96 13.44 -17.07
C ALA A 141 -2.21 14.64 -16.14
N GLU A 142 -1.25 14.98 -15.26
CA GLU A 142 -1.37 16.05 -14.27
C GLU A 142 -2.62 15.92 -13.37
N GLU A 143 -3.05 14.68 -13.13
CA GLU A 143 -4.17 14.33 -12.26
C GLU A 143 -3.70 13.97 -10.85
N PRO A 144 -4.54 14.16 -9.80
CA PRO A 144 -4.29 13.56 -8.51
C PRO A 144 -4.12 12.04 -8.62
N LEU A 145 -2.92 11.55 -8.24
CA LEU A 145 -2.55 10.14 -8.21
C LEU A 145 -2.04 9.77 -6.82
N VAL A 146 -2.51 8.66 -6.29
CA VAL A 146 -2.02 8.05 -5.05
C VAL A 146 -1.55 6.63 -5.36
N LEU A 147 -0.27 6.34 -5.15
CA LEU A 147 0.27 4.98 -5.11
C LEU A 147 0.26 4.53 -3.65
N ALA A 148 -0.52 3.53 -3.32
CA ALA A 148 -0.71 3.08 -1.94
C ALA A 148 -0.51 1.57 -1.83
N GLY A 149 0.24 1.12 -0.83
CA GLY A 149 0.43 -0.31 -0.65
C GLY A 149 1.60 -0.70 0.22
N ASP A 150 1.82 -2.00 0.27
CA ASP A 150 3.03 -2.61 0.80
C ASP A 150 4.11 -2.61 -0.30
N PHE A 151 5.05 -1.71 -0.15
CA PHE A 151 6.17 -1.55 -1.09
C PHE A 151 7.32 -2.52 -0.80
N ASN A 152 7.30 -3.19 0.37
CA ASN A 152 8.43 -4.01 0.79
C ASN A 152 9.78 -3.28 0.67
N VAL A 153 9.80 -1.98 0.96
CA VAL A 153 10.99 -1.11 0.94
C VAL A 153 11.09 -0.36 2.26
N ILE A 154 12.25 -0.43 2.88
CA ILE A 154 12.66 0.39 4.00
C ILE A 154 13.45 1.58 3.43
N PRO A 155 12.88 2.80 3.34
CA PRO A 155 13.51 3.91 2.61
C PRO A 155 14.79 4.43 3.25
N ALA A 156 14.84 4.48 4.59
CA ALA A 156 15.95 5.08 5.34
C ALA A 156 16.24 4.32 6.64
N ALA A 157 17.37 4.62 7.26
CA ALA A 157 17.75 4.04 8.55
C ALA A 157 16.76 4.37 9.69
N ALA A 158 16.06 5.50 9.60
CA ALA A 158 15.02 5.88 10.56
C ALA A 158 13.74 5.02 10.45
N ASP A 159 13.59 4.25 9.37
CA ASP A 159 12.44 3.42 9.03
C ASP A 159 12.57 1.95 9.50
N VAL A 160 13.62 1.63 10.25
CA VAL A 160 13.88 0.28 10.77
C VAL A 160 14.50 0.35 12.16
N HIS A 161 14.11 -0.57 13.05
CA HIS A 161 14.57 -0.60 14.44
C HIS A 161 16.08 -0.88 14.61
N ASN A 162 16.71 -1.60 13.67
CA ASN A 162 18.14 -1.94 13.69
C ASN A 162 18.72 -1.98 12.27
N PRO A 163 19.11 -0.83 11.70
CA PRO A 163 19.56 -0.75 10.30
C PRO A 163 20.71 -1.70 9.96
N ALA A 164 21.63 -1.91 10.90
CA ALA A 164 22.80 -2.76 10.66
C ALA A 164 22.44 -4.24 10.40
N ALA A 165 21.35 -4.72 10.97
CA ALA A 165 20.89 -6.08 10.78
C ALA A 165 20.19 -6.28 9.40
N TRP A 166 19.81 -5.20 8.71
CA TRP A 166 19.01 -5.22 7.49
C TRP A 166 19.78 -4.90 6.21
N VAL A 167 21.07 -4.53 6.29
CA VAL A 167 21.85 -4.06 5.13
C VAL A 167 21.90 -5.05 3.96
N ASN A 168 21.78 -6.34 4.22
CA ASN A 168 21.78 -7.40 3.20
C ASN A 168 20.36 -7.89 2.85
N ASP A 169 19.33 -7.41 3.55
CA ASP A 169 17.94 -7.79 3.31
C ASP A 169 17.40 -7.11 2.04
N ALA A 170 16.58 -7.81 1.25
CA ALA A 170 16.00 -7.29 0.01
C ALA A 170 15.17 -6.01 0.20
N LEU A 171 14.64 -5.77 1.42
CA LEU A 171 13.86 -4.58 1.74
C LEU A 171 14.73 -3.33 1.94
N PHE A 172 16.02 -3.49 2.28
CA PHE A 172 16.91 -2.39 2.67
C PHE A 172 18.19 -2.28 1.84
N ARG A 173 18.44 -3.19 0.90
CA ARG A 173 19.57 -3.10 -0.04
C ARG A 173 19.60 -1.76 -0.77
N THR A 174 20.80 -1.33 -1.14
CA THR A 174 21.04 -0.05 -1.83
C THR A 174 20.19 0.06 -3.09
N GLU A 175 20.16 -0.97 -3.93
CA GLU A 175 19.43 -0.97 -5.21
C GLU A 175 17.90 -0.84 -4.98
N THR A 176 17.38 -1.44 -3.93
CA THR A 176 15.96 -1.30 -3.54
C THR A 176 15.65 0.13 -3.13
N ARG A 177 16.50 0.73 -2.29
CA ARG A 177 16.33 2.12 -1.82
C ARG A 177 16.51 3.13 -2.97
N GLU A 178 17.48 2.92 -3.84
CA GLU A 178 17.71 3.76 -5.03
C GLU A 178 16.51 3.70 -5.99
N SER A 179 15.91 2.51 -6.17
CA SER A 179 14.69 2.36 -6.97
C SER A 179 13.51 3.11 -6.35
N PHE A 180 13.36 3.09 -5.03
CA PHE A 180 12.34 3.87 -4.33
C PHE A 180 12.61 5.37 -4.44
N GLN A 181 13.86 5.82 -4.27
CA GLN A 181 14.25 7.22 -4.47
C GLN A 181 14.00 7.69 -5.91
N SER A 182 14.13 6.79 -6.90
CA SER A 182 13.80 7.11 -8.29
C SER A 182 12.31 7.41 -8.50
N LEU A 183 11.41 6.75 -7.74
CA LEU A 183 9.99 7.12 -7.73
C LEU A 183 9.77 8.53 -7.17
N LEU A 184 10.40 8.85 -6.03
CA LEU A 184 10.34 10.21 -5.46
C LEU A 184 10.95 11.25 -6.40
N GLY A 185 12.04 10.88 -7.10
CA GLY A 185 12.70 11.72 -8.11
C GLY A 185 11.82 12.07 -9.32
N LEU A 186 10.72 11.37 -9.57
CA LEU A 186 9.71 11.75 -10.56
C LEU A 186 8.81 12.93 -10.10
N GLY A 187 8.92 13.35 -8.83
CA GLY A 187 8.08 14.36 -8.20
C GLY A 187 6.99 13.76 -7.29
N LEU A 188 7.04 12.45 -7.01
CA LEU A 188 6.15 11.85 -6.02
C LEU A 188 6.58 12.22 -4.59
N THR A 189 5.60 12.47 -3.73
CA THR A 189 5.80 12.82 -2.32
C THR A 189 5.44 11.63 -1.43
N ASP A 190 6.34 11.22 -0.53
CA ASP A 190 6.01 10.30 0.57
C ASP A 190 5.12 11.05 1.58
N ALA A 191 3.84 10.69 1.64
CA ALA A 191 2.84 11.44 2.40
C ALA A 191 3.20 11.52 3.89
N LEU A 192 3.63 10.41 4.50
CA LEU A 192 4.00 10.41 5.91
C LEU A 192 5.22 11.29 6.18
N ARG A 193 6.24 11.24 5.32
CA ARG A 193 7.46 12.03 5.49
C ARG A 193 7.26 13.51 5.16
N ALA A 194 6.17 13.87 4.45
CA ALA A 194 5.78 15.27 4.28
C ALA A 194 5.21 15.90 5.57
N VAL A 195 4.66 15.09 6.49
CA VAL A 195 4.07 15.58 7.74
C VAL A 195 4.92 15.32 8.98
N THR A 196 5.86 14.35 8.95
CA THR A 196 6.72 14.06 10.11
C THR A 196 8.07 13.45 9.73
N ASP A 197 9.13 13.96 10.37
CA ASP A 197 10.48 13.40 10.30
C ASP A 197 10.81 12.44 11.47
N ALA A 198 9.84 12.20 12.37
CA ALA A 198 10.05 11.38 13.54
C ALA A 198 10.51 9.96 13.17
N PRO A 199 11.56 9.42 13.79
CA PRO A 199 11.96 8.03 13.60
C PRO A 199 10.96 7.07 14.24
N GLY A 200 11.03 5.78 13.87
CA GLY A 200 10.22 4.75 14.51
C GLY A 200 8.74 4.76 14.10
N GLN A 201 8.42 5.39 12.97
CA GLN A 201 7.08 5.36 12.37
C GLN A 201 6.90 4.04 11.62
N TYR A 202 6.72 2.95 12.37
CA TYR A 202 6.67 1.61 11.78
C TYR A 202 5.25 1.23 11.34
N THR A 203 5.18 0.39 10.30
CA THR A 203 3.92 -0.13 9.73
C THR A 203 3.82 -1.65 9.82
N PHE A 204 4.94 -2.32 10.14
CA PHE A 204 5.08 -3.77 10.21
C PHE A 204 5.87 -4.21 11.44
N TRP A 205 5.43 -5.31 12.08
CA TRP A 205 6.14 -6.02 13.15
C TRP A 205 5.92 -7.53 12.99
N ASP A 206 7.02 -8.29 12.82
CA ASP A 206 6.96 -9.74 12.72
C ASP A 206 6.17 -10.34 13.90
N TYR A 207 5.52 -11.48 13.66
CA TYR A 207 4.86 -12.26 14.72
C TYR A 207 5.85 -12.91 15.68
N GLN A 208 7.10 -13.09 15.25
CA GLN A 208 8.13 -13.81 15.98
C GLN A 208 8.92 -12.89 16.91
N ALA A 209 9.69 -13.53 17.80
CA ALA A 209 10.67 -12.90 18.71
C ALA A 209 10.10 -11.79 19.62
N GLY A 210 8.77 -11.65 19.73
CA GLY A 210 8.14 -10.56 20.48
C GLY A 210 8.40 -9.19 19.84
N ALA A 211 8.45 -9.11 18.51
CA ALA A 211 8.81 -7.90 17.78
C ALA A 211 7.88 -6.72 18.11
N TRP A 212 6.57 -6.97 18.23
CA TRP A 212 5.61 -5.94 18.63
C TRP A 212 5.91 -5.35 20.02
N GLN A 213 6.07 -6.21 21.02
CA GLN A 213 6.33 -5.80 22.41
C GLN A 213 7.66 -5.06 22.57
N LYS A 214 8.65 -5.38 21.73
CA LYS A 214 9.98 -4.75 21.72
C LYS A 214 10.05 -3.54 20.78
N ASN A 215 8.98 -3.24 20.07
CA ASN A 215 8.92 -2.25 19.00
C ASN A 215 10.01 -2.44 17.93
N TRP A 216 10.27 -3.70 17.55
CA TRP A 216 11.18 -4.06 16.48
C TRP A 216 10.43 -4.02 15.14
N GLY A 217 10.19 -2.81 14.68
CA GLY A 217 9.34 -2.54 13.51
C GLY A 217 10.10 -2.08 12.29
N LEU A 218 9.36 -2.06 11.17
CA LEU A 218 9.77 -1.57 9.86
C LEU A 218 8.68 -0.65 9.31
N ARG A 219 9.05 0.37 8.54
CA ARG A 219 8.12 1.12 7.71
C ARG A 219 8.27 0.67 6.27
N ILE A 220 7.32 -0.11 5.78
CA ILE A 220 7.34 -0.72 4.44
C ILE A 220 6.04 -0.51 3.66
N ASP A 221 5.01 0.04 4.31
CA ASP A 221 3.76 0.46 3.68
C ASP A 221 3.79 1.97 3.46
N HIS A 222 3.51 2.42 2.24
CA HIS A 222 3.66 3.82 1.86
C HIS A 222 2.47 4.31 1.05
N LEU A 223 2.20 5.63 1.13
CA LEU A 223 1.35 6.36 0.20
C LEU A 223 2.20 7.43 -0.47
N LEU A 224 2.41 7.30 -1.78
CA LEU A 224 3.14 8.26 -2.59
C LEU A 224 2.15 9.08 -3.42
N LEU A 225 2.26 10.39 -3.34
CA LEU A 225 1.34 11.36 -3.91
C LEU A 225 1.95 12.03 -5.16
N SER A 226 1.18 12.16 -6.25
CA SER A 226 1.56 13.06 -7.34
C SER A 226 1.61 14.52 -6.84
N PRO A 227 2.24 15.45 -7.57
CA PRO A 227 2.22 16.88 -7.19
C PRO A 227 0.81 17.38 -6.93
N GLN A 228 -0.16 17.03 -7.80
CA GLN A 228 -1.55 17.46 -7.68
C GLN A 228 -2.26 16.90 -6.43
N ALA A 229 -1.89 15.70 -5.99
CA ALA A 229 -2.37 15.11 -4.73
C ALA A 229 -1.58 15.68 -3.52
N GLY A 230 -0.28 15.88 -3.67
CA GLY A 230 0.59 16.43 -2.64
C GLY A 230 0.22 17.87 -2.25
N ASP A 231 -0.16 18.72 -3.22
CA ASP A 231 -0.65 20.08 -2.98
C ASP A 231 -1.94 20.13 -2.14
N ARG A 232 -2.64 18.99 -2.02
CA ARG A 232 -3.87 18.80 -1.26
C ARG A 232 -3.70 18.03 0.02
N LEU A 233 -2.45 17.73 0.41
CA LEU A 233 -2.15 17.00 1.64
C LEU A 233 -2.54 17.83 2.87
N ILE A 234 -3.41 17.25 3.72
CA ILE A 234 -3.81 17.80 5.02
C ILE A 234 -3.02 17.14 6.15
N ASP A 235 -3.02 15.78 6.15
CA ASP A 235 -2.40 15.01 7.21
C ASP A 235 -2.10 13.57 6.71
N ALA A 236 -1.23 12.85 7.42
CA ALA A 236 -0.95 11.44 7.19
C ALA A 236 -0.60 10.75 8.52
N GLY A 237 -0.93 9.47 8.64
CA GLY A 237 -0.68 8.76 9.88
C GLY A 237 -0.71 7.24 9.77
N ILE A 238 -0.44 6.60 10.92
CA ILE A 238 -0.36 5.15 11.09
C ILE A 238 -1.23 4.75 12.26
N ASP A 239 -2.15 3.82 12.05
CA ASP A 239 -3.03 3.28 13.07
C ASP A 239 -2.36 2.07 13.77
N SER A 240 -1.21 2.31 14.39
CA SER A 240 -0.38 1.27 15.00
C SER A 240 -1.09 0.48 16.11
N TYR A 241 -2.10 1.07 16.77
CA TYR A 241 -2.90 0.42 17.82
C TYR A 241 -3.59 -0.86 17.34
N VAL A 242 -3.89 -0.97 16.04
CA VAL A 242 -4.51 -2.16 15.42
C VAL A 242 -3.62 -3.41 15.58
N ARG A 243 -2.30 -3.24 15.66
CA ARG A 243 -1.35 -4.36 15.89
C ARG A 243 -1.54 -5.03 17.25
N GLY A 244 -2.12 -4.34 18.20
CA GLY A 244 -2.45 -4.86 19.54
C GLY A 244 -3.80 -5.58 19.64
N TRP A 245 -4.59 -5.65 18.57
CA TRP A 245 -5.88 -6.32 18.57
C TRP A 245 -5.77 -7.85 18.57
N GLU A 246 -6.90 -8.54 18.75
CA GLU A 246 -6.94 -10.00 18.63
C GLU A 246 -6.73 -10.44 17.17
N LYS A 247 -5.88 -11.43 16.94
CA LYS A 247 -5.52 -11.96 15.61
C LYS A 247 -5.14 -10.89 14.58
N PRO A 248 -4.27 -9.93 14.93
CA PRO A 248 -3.95 -8.82 14.05
C PRO A 248 -3.18 -9.27 12.81
N SER A 249 -3.13 -8.42 11.78
CA SER A 249 -2.09 -8.52 10.77
C SER A 249 -0.73 -8.15 11.38
N ASP A 250 0.36 -8.58 10.77
CA ASP A 250 1.72 -8.11 11.05
C ASP A 250 1.94 -6.67 10.55
N HIS A 251 1.09 -6.19 9.64
CA HIS A 251 1.00 -4.79 9.24
C HIS A 251 -0.16 -4.06 9.90
N VAL A 252 -0.11 -2.73 9.87
CA VAL A 252 -1.16 -1.84 10.35
C VAL A 252 -1.60 -0.86 9.25
N PRO A 253 -2.82 -0.28 9.36
CA PRO A 253 -3.26 0.72 8.39
C PRO A 253 -2.37 1.96 8.39
N VAL A 254 -2.10 2.48 7.18
CA VAL A 254 -1.47 3.78 6.94
C VAL A 254 -2.45 4.61 6.13
N TRP A 255 -2.59 5.88 6.44
CA TRP A 255 -3.58 6.74 5.81
C TRP A 255 -3.05 8.13 5.49
N VAL A 256 -3.74 8.79 4.56
CA VAL A 256 -3.55 10.18 4.19
C VAL A 256 -4.90 10.88 4.10
N ASP A 257 -4.97 12.11 4.58
CA ASP A 257 -6.10 13.01 4.39
C ASP A 257 -5.75 14.05 3.32
N LEU A 258 -6.57 14.10 2.27
CA LEU A 258 -6.42 15.04 1.17
C LEU A 258 -7.63 15.98 1.10
N ASP A 259 -7.38 17.26 0.79
CA ASP A 259 -8.42 18.27 0.49
C ASP A 259 -8.99 18.02 -0.91
N LEU A 260 -9.78 16.94 -1.03
CA LEU A 260 -10.48 16.53 -2.23
C LEU A 260 -11.97 16.38 -1.94
N GLU A 261 -12.81 17.02 -2.74
CA GLU A 261 -14.26 16.97 -2.60
C GLU A 261 -14.88 15.92 -3.54
N THR A 262 -15.75 15.10 -2.97
CA THR A 262 -16.54 14.10 -3.74
C THR A 262 -17.61 14.80 -4.58
N ALA A 263 -17.93 14.20 -5.73
CA ALA A 263 -18.99 14.68 -6.63
C ALA A 263 -20.39 14.57 -5.99
#